data_dc79ab0d58547eadc8b657a3e700a054
#
_entry.id   dc79ab0d58547eadc8b657a3e700a054
#
_cell.length_a   1.000
_cell.length_b   1.000
_cell.length_c   1.000
_cell.angle_alpha   90.00
_cell.angle_beta   90.00
_cell.angle_gamma   90.00
#
_symmetry.space_group_name_H-M   'P 1'
#
loop_
_entity.id
_entity.type
_entity.pdbx_description
1 polymer ?
#
loop_
_entity_poly.entity_id
_entity_poly.type
_entity_poly.pdbx_seq_one_letter_code
_entity_poly.pdbx_strand_id
1 'polypeptide(L)'
;DCLGLVMVRAGQLRAYILSEDGREITIGRLFEYDVSLLSASCVMPDMQLNVMIEAEKDSQFWSIPACLFKNLMEESLAVSNYARNLLSGNFSELMWLMEQIMWKSMDKRLSAFLLEETRVEASPVLVMTHEKIANHLGTAREVVTRMLRYFQSEGMVRLTRGAVEILDEKKLSALAEE
;
A
#
# COMPACT_ATOMS: atom_id res chain seq x y z
N ASP A 1 17.43 -7.57 6.50
CA ASP A 1 18.27 -7.69 5.31
C ASP A 1 17.75 -6.75 4.22
N CYS A 2 18.68 -6.02 3.57
CA CYS A 2 18.34 -5.05 2.55
C CYS A 2 18.21 -5.71 1.19
N LEU A 3 17.04 -5.62 0.56
CA LEU A 3 16.79 -6.18 -0.77
C LEU A 3 17.44 -5.35 -1.91
N GLY A 4 17.80 -4.10 -1.66
CA GLY A 4 18.32 -3.19 -2.70
C GLY A 4 17.23 -2.67 -3.62
N LEU A 5 17.55 -2.51 -4.91
CA LEU A 5 16.56 -2.12 -5.93
C LEU A 5 15.78 -3.37 -6.36
N VAL A 6 14.46 -3.28 -6.34
CA VAL A 6 13.56 -4.36 -6.72
C VAL A 6 12.74 -3.95 -7.95
N MET A 7 12.59 -4.86 -8.92
CA MET A 7 11.69 -4.72 -10.06
C MET A 7 10.77 -5.94 -10.11
N VAL A 8 9.47 -5.72 -10.01
CA VAL A 8 8.47 -6.79 -10.06
C VAL A 8 8.29 -7.27 -11.50
N ARG A 9 8.47 -8.58 -11.72
CA ARG A 9 8.25 -9.23 -13.01
C ARG A 9 6.82 -9.72 -13.17
N ALA A 10 6.24 -10.24 -12.09
CA ALA A 10 4.88 -10.76 -12.06
C ALA A 10 4.39 -10.77 -10.61
N GLY A 11 3.08 -10.71 -10.42
CA GLY A 11 2.46 -10.75 -9.10
C GLY A 11 2.25 -9.39 -8.47
N GLN A 12 2.23 -9.35 -7.14
CA GLN A 12 1.92 -8.13 -6.37
C GLN A 12 2.64 -8.19 -5.02
N LEU A 13 3.43 -7.16 -4.73
CA LEU A 13 4.07 -6.98 -3.44
C LEU A 13 3.41 -5.83 -2.69
N ARG A 14 3.30 -5.96 -1.37
CA ARG A 14 2.83 -4.95 -0.43
C ARG A 14 3.99 -4.48 0.43
N ALA A 15 4.20 -3.18 0.49
CA ALA A 15 5.10 -2.55 1.44
C ALA A 15 4.30 -1.97 2.60
N TYR A 16 4.70 -2.26 3.84
CA TYR A 16 4.00 -1.80 5.03
C TYR A 16 4.96 -1.51 6.18
N ILE A 17 4.50 -0.68 7.10
CA ILE A 17 5.17 -0.40 8.36
C ILE A 17 4.42 -1.13 9.47
N LEU A 18 5.19 -1.71 10.41
CA LEU A 18 4.68 -2.38 11.59
C LEU A 18 4.93 -1.49 12.83
N SER A 19 3.87 -1.20 13.59
CA SER A 19 3.98 -0.53 14.87
C SER A 19 4.47 -1.48 15.97
N GLU A 20 4.91 -0.93 17.10
CA GLU A 20 5.30 -1.70 18.30
C GLU A 20 4.13 -2.58 18.82
N ASP A 21 2.90 -2.14 18.65
CA ASP A 21 1.68 -2.86 19.03
C ASP A 21 1.27 -3.94 18.02
N GLY A 22 2.06 -4.17 16.96
CA GLY A 22 1.77 -5.14 15.91
C GLY A 22 0.73 -4.70 14.90
N ARG A 23 0.38 -3.40 14.84
CA ARG A 23 -0.50 -2.87 13.78
C ARG A 23 0.30 -2.59 12.53
N GLU A 24 -0.29 -2.92 11.41
CA GLU A 24 0.27 -2.66 10.10
C GLU A 24 -0.40 -1.46 9.44
N ILE A 25 0.34 -0.75 8.62
CA ILE A 25 -0.21 0.19 7.66
C ILE A 25 0.50 0.03 6.32
N THR A 26 -0.27 -0.15 5.26
CA THR A 26 0.28 -0.21 3.90
C THR A 26 0.75 1.16 3.48
N ILE A 27 2.00 1.24 3.05
CA ILE A 27 2.63 2.46 2.55
C ILE A 27 2.72 2.48 1.03
N GLY A 28 2.59 1.32 0.37
CA GLY A 28 2.57 1.20 -1.07
C GLY A 28 2.40 -0.23 -1.52
N ARG A 29 2.09 -0.40 -2.79
CA ARG A 29 2.06 -1.67 -3.50
C ARG A 29 2.90 -1.60 -4.75
N LEU A 30 3.49 -2.70 -5.14
CA LEU A 30 4.23 -2.87 -6.37
C LEU A 30 3.54 -3.89 -7.24
N PHE A 31 3.21 -3.48 -8.42
CA PHE A 31 2.60 -4.28 -9.47
C PHE A 31 3.64 -4.70 -10.51
N GLU A 32 3.21 -5.46 -11.51
CA GLU A 32 4.07 -5.86 -12.61
C GLU A 32 4.72 -4.66 -13.30
N TYR A 33 6.06 -4.73 -13.49
CA TYR A 33 6.96 -3.71 -14.00
C TYR A 33 7.25 -2.52 -13.07
N ASP A 34 6.65 -2.47 -11.87
CA ASP A 34 7.04 -1.46 -10.90
C ASP A 34 8.47 -1.68 -10.40
N VAL A 35 9.18 -0.57 -10.24
CA VAL A 35 10.52 -0.53 -9.69
C VAL A 35 10.51 0.29 -8.41
N SER A 36 11.05 -0.27 -7.35
CA SER A 36 11.13 0.44 -6.08
C SER A 36 12.45 0.20 -5.36
N LEU A 37 12.89 1.22 -4.66
CA LEU A 37 13.99 1.17 -3.71
C LEU A 37 13.39 1.00 -2.31
N LEU A 38 12.91 -0.23 -2.02
CA LEU A 38 12.13 -0.55 -0.81
C LEU A 38 12.91 -0.40 0.50
N SER A 39 14.23 -0.41 0.43
CA SER A 39 15.11 -0.21 1.57
C SER A 39 16.05 0.96 1.32
N ALA A 40 15.50 2.19 1.34
CA ALA A 40 16.31 3.40 1.19
C ALA A 40 17.44 3.49 2.23
N SER A 41 17.27 2.90 3.41
CA SER A 41 18.29 2.79 4.46
C SER A 41 19.60 2.15 4.00
N CYS A 42 19.57 1.31 2.96
CA CYS A 42 20.76 0.70 2.41
C CYS A 42 21.57 1.65 1.50
N VAL A 43 20.90 2.65 0.95
CA VAL A 43 21.48 3.66 0.06
C VAL A 43 21.65 4.98 0.80
N MET A 44 20.80 5.24 1.78
CA MET A 44 20.81 6.42 2.65
C MET A 44 20.90 5.99 4.11
N PRO A 45 22.10 5.97 4.71
CA PRO A 45 22.31 5.48 6.09
C PRO A 45 21.50 6.22 7.18
N ASP A 46 21.14 7.47 6.91
CA ASP A 46 20.40 8.32 7.86
C ASP A 46 18.88 8.07 7.82
N MET A 47 18.40 7.24 6.89
CA MET A 47 16.97 6.96 6.71
C MET A 47 16.63 5.59 7.32
N GLN A 48 16.24 5.59 8.60
CA GLN A 48 15.84 4.38 9.34
C GLN A 48 14.32 4.18 9.20
N LEU A 49 13.88 3.58 8.11
CA LEU A 49 12.50 3.11 7.95
C LEU A 49 12.50 1.58 7.93
N ASN A 50 11.84 0.98 8.92
CA ASN A 50 11.60 -0.46 8.95
C ASN A 50 10.41 -0.82 8.07
N VAL A 51 10.64 -0.89 6.76
CA VAL A 51 9.62 -1.32 5.79
C VAL A 51 9.65 -2.83 5.68
N MET A 52 8.50 -3.44 5.87
CA MET A 52 8.25 -4.86 5.65
C MET A 52 7.69 -5.07 4.25
N ILE A 53 8.02 -6.21 3.64
CA ILE A 53 7.55 -6.58 2.30
C ILE A 53 6.84 -7.92 2.39
N GLU A 54 5.64 -7.96 1.85
CA GLU A 54 4.80 -9.16 1.75
C GLU A 54 4.39 -9.40 0.31
N ALA A 55 4.40 -10.65 -0.14
CA ALA A 55 3.81 -11.03 -1.42
C ALA A 55 2.31 -11.28 -1.24
N GLU A 56 1.47 -10.40 -1.79
CA GLU A 56 0.00 -10.57 -1.76
C GLU A 56 -0.49 -11.59 -2.78
N LYS A 57 0.27 -11.81 -3.85
CA LYS A 57 0.06 -12.82 -4.89
C LYS A 57 1.38 -13.54 -5.17
N ASP A 58 1.34 -14.71 -5.79
CA ASP A 58 2.55 -15.40 -6.26
C ASP A 58 3.37 -14.43 -7.11
N SER A 59 4.58 -14.10 -6.64
CA SER A 59 5.35 -13.00 -7.20
C SER A 59 6.75 -13.44 -7.63
N GLN A 60 7.21 -12.86 -8.74
CA GLN A 60 8.57 -12.95 -9.23
C GLN A 60 9.13 -11.54 -9.34
N PHE A 61 10.35 -11.34 -8.86
CA PHE A 61 11.02 -10.05 -8.96
C PHE A 61 12.52 -10.22 -9.19
N TRP A 62 13.13 -9.19 -9.74
CA TRP A 62 14.56 -9.05 -9.88
C TRP A 62 15.03 -8.11 -8.78
N SER A 63 16.19 -8.42 -8.21
CA SER A 63 16.81 -7.51 -7.25
C SER A 63 18.23 -7.21 -7.63
N ILE A 64 18.61 -5.94 -7.52
CA ILE A 64 20.00 -5.50 -7.57
C ILE A 64 20.43 -5.29 -6.12
N PRO A 65 21.41 -6.05 -5.60
CA PRO A 65 21.89 -5.89 -4.23
C PRO A 65 22.31 -4.45 -3.94
N ALA A 66 22.04 -3.97 -2.72
CA ALA A 66 22.29 -2.58 -2.35
C ALA A 66 23.74 -2.13 -2.57
N CYS A 67 24.72 -2.99 -2.26
CA CYS A 67 26.14 -2.68 -2.46
C CYS A 67 26.47 -2.45 -3.95
N LEU A 68 25.93 -3.30 -4.85
CA LEU A 68 26.12 -3.15 -6.28
C LEU A 68 25.43 -1.89 -6.80
N PHE A 69 24.19 -1.66 -6.37
CA PHE A 69 23.44 -0.47 -6.78
C PHE A 69 24.11 0.82 -6.33
N LYS A 70 24.68 0.85 -5.12
CA LYS A 70 25.46 1.98 -4.60
C LYS A 70 26.68 2.27 -5.47
N ASN A 71 27.46 1.24 -5.82
CA ASN A 71 28.61 1.42 -6.71
C ASN A 71 28.19 1.97 -8.09
N LEU A 72 27.10 1.44 -8.65
CA LEU A 72 26.54 1.95 -9.92
C LEU A 72 26.11 3.41 -9.84
N MET A 73 25.59 3.85 -8.69
CA MET A 73 25.24 5.27 -8.47
C MET A 73 26.48 6.16 -8.40
N GLU A 74 27.60 5.67 -7.84
CA GLU A 74 28.87 6.41 -7.79
C GLU A 74 29.53 6.51 -9.16
N GLU A 75 29.41 5.47 -9.99
CA GLU A 75 30.03 5.41 -11.33
C GLU A 75 29.18 6.08 -12.43
N SER A 76 27.86 6.19 -12.25
CA SER A 76 26.93 6.67 -13.28
C SER A 76 25.98 7.74 -12.78
N LEU A 77 26.12 8.96 -13.32
CA LEU A 77 25.21 10.06 -13.05
C LEU A 77 23.75 9.73 -13.46
N ALA A 78 23.57 8.95 -14.51
CA ALA A 78 22.24 8.51 -14.95
C ALA A 78 21.57 7.61 -13.91
N VAL A 79 22.29 6.64 -13.34
CA VAL A 79 21.80 5.77 -12.27
C VAL A 79 21.53 6.57 -11.00
N SER A 80 22.41 7.49 -10.64
CA SER A 80 22.22 8.39 -9.49
C SER A 80 20.97 9.27 -9.64
N ASN A 81 20.74 9.82 -10.84
CA ASN A 81 19.52 10.61 -11.12
C ASN A 81 18.25 9.74 -11.05
N TYR A 82 18.32 8.54 -11.59
CA TYR A 82 17.19 7.59 -11.51
C TYR A 82 16.84 7.24 -10.06
N ALA A 83 17.85 6.92 -9.25
CA ALA A 83 17.64 6.63 -7.83
C ALA A 83 17.02 7.82 -7.09
N ARG A 84 17.47 9.05 -7.37
CA ARG A 84 16.86 10.26 -6.77
C ARG A 84 15.41 10.44 -7.16
N ASN A 85 15.05 10.16 -8.41
CA ASN A 85 13.66 10.24 -8.86
C ASN A 85 12.77 9.20 -8.16
N LEU A 86 13.26 7.95 -8.02
CA LEU A 86 12.54 6.92 -7.26
C LEU A 86 12.30 7.33 -5.81
N LEU A 87 13.34 7.84 -5.14
CA LEU A 87 13.23 8.30 -3.74
C LEU A 87 12.28 9.49 -3.62
N SER A 88 12.32 10.42 -4.56
CA SER A 88 11.37 11.57 -4.57
C SER A 88 9.94 11.11 -4.77
N GLY A 89 9.70 10.11 -5.63
CA GLY A 89 8.38 9.47 -5.80
C GLY A 89 7.89 8.84 -4.50
N ASN A 90 8.70 7.95 -3.91
CA ASN A 90 8.37 7.31 -2.65
C ASN A 90 8.08 8.32 -1.52
N PHE A 91 8.87 9.41 -1.45
CA PHE A 91 8.62 10.48 -0.47
C PHE A 91 7.27 11.17 -0.71
N SER A 92 6.93 11.46 -1.96
CA SER A 92 5.65 12.09 -2.31
C SER A 92 4.47 11.19 -1.94
N GLU A 93 4.58 9.88 -2.18
CA GLU A 93 3.55 8.90 -1.79
C GLU A 93 3.39 8.82 -0.27
N LEU A 94 4.49 8.84 0.49
CA LEU A 94 4.44 8.86 1.95
C LEU A 94 3.81 10.14 2.48
N MET A 95 4.14 11.30 1.92
CA MET A 95 3.54 12.58 2.30
C MET A 95 2.04 12.59 2.00
N TRP A 96 1.64 12.08 0.84
CA TRP A 96 0.22 11.92 0.51
C TRP A 96 -0.49 10.99 1.51
N LEU A 97 0.12 9.84 1.85
CA LEU A 97 -0.44 8.92 2.85
C LEU A 97 -0.59 9.60 4.22
N MET A 98 0.40 10.35 4.66
CA MET A 98 0.31 11.13 5.90
C MET A 98 -0.86 12.12 5.85
N GLU A 99 -1.04 12.83 4.76
CA GLU A 99 -2.17 13.73 4.56
C GLU A 99 -3.52 12.98 4.68
N GLN A 100 -3.64 11.81 4.04
CA GLN A 100 -4.84 10.98 4.15
C GLN A 100 -5.13 10.57 5.60
N ILE A 101 -4.09 10.20 6.37
CA ILE A 101 -4.25 9.77 7.76
C ILE A 101 -4.62 10.94 8.68
N MET A 102 -4.03 12.11 8.44
CA MET A 102 -4.21 13.29 9.29
C MET A 102 -5.55 14.01 9.06
N TRP A 103 -6.02 14.07 7.84
CA TRP A 103 -7.13 14.94 7.46
C TRP A 103 -8.39 14.18 7.02
N LYS A 104 -8.29 12.95 6.54
CA LYS A 104 -9.47 12.18 6.14
C LYS A 104 -10.00 11.32 7.27
N SER A 105 -11.32 11.39 7.46
CA SER A 105 -12.03 10.49 8.37
C SER A 105 -11.97 9.02 7.91
N MET A 106 -12.22 8.09 8.83
CA MET A 106 -12.07 6.65 8.54
C MET A 106 -13.07 6.14 7.50
N ASP A 107 -14.27 6.69 7.44
CA ASP A 107 -15.29 6.35 6.43
C ASP A 107 -14.81 6.73 5.01
N LYS A 108 -14.23 7.92 4.84
CA LYS A 108 -13.64 8.36 3.56
C LYS A 108 -12.46 7.46 3.14
N ARG A 109 -11.57 7.16 4.08
CA ARG A 109 -10.42 6.28 3.85
C ARG A 109 -10.85 4.85 3.50
N LEU A 110 -11.85 4.32 4.21
CA LEU A 110 -12.38 2.99 3.92
C LEU A 110 -13.11 2.95 2.56
N SER A 111 -13.89 3.98 2.22
CA SER A 111 -14.55 4.09 0.91
C SER A 111 -13.53 4.12 -0.23
N ALA A 112 -12.51 4.97 -0.12
CA ALA A 112 -11.43 5.04 -1.12
C ALA A 112 -10.69 3.71 -1.27
N PHE A 113 -10.38 3.04 -0.16
CA PHE A 113 -9.74 1.74 -0.15
C PHE A 113 -10.59 0.67 -0.86
N LEU A 114 -11.88 0.57 -0.54
CA LEU A 114 -12.77 -0.41 -1.18
C LEU A 114 -12.87 -0.18 -2.69
N LEU A 115 -12.96 1.07 -3.14
CA LEU A 115 -12.98 1.42 -4.55
C LEU A 115 -11.66 1.07 -5.26
N GLU A 116 -10.54 1.29 -4.61
CA GLU A 116 -9.23 0.93 -5.15
C GLU A 116 -9.10 -0.59 -5.28
N GLU A 117 -9.50 -1.35 -4.25
CA GLU A 117 -9.47 -2.82 -4.29
C GLU A 117 -10.35 -3.38 -5.43
N THR A 118 -11.52 -2.80 -5.71
CA THR A 118 -12.35 -3.25 -6.84
C THR A 118 -11.65 -3.07 -8.18
N ARG A 119 -10.84 -2.03 -8.33
CA ARG A 119 -10.03 -1.80 -9.54
C ARG A 119 -8.87 -2.79 -9.64
N VAL A 120 -8.15 -3.00 -8.53
CA VAL A 120 -7.01 -3.94 -8.46
C VAL A 120 -7.45 -5.38 -8.73
N GLU A 121 -8.58 -5.80 -8.15
CA GLU A 121 -9.12 -7.16 -8.33
C GLU A 121 -10.03 -7.30 -9.56
N ALA A 122 -10.33 -6.20 -10.26
CA ALA A 122 -11.29 -6.13 -11.36
C ALA A 122 -12.63 -6.83 -11.02
N SER A 123 -13.08 -6.68 -9.78
CA SER A 123 -14.24 -7.37 -9.21
C SER A 123 -14.97 -6.49 -8.20
N PRO A 124 -16.32 -6.42 -8.21
CA PRO A 124 -17.09 -5.77 -7.17
C PRO A 124 -17.13 -6.59 -5.86
N VAL A 125 -16.67 -7.84 -5.88
CA VAL A 125 -16.62 -8.73 -4.72
C VAL A 125 -15.19 -8.87 -4.24
N LEU A 126 -14.89 -8.30 -3.09
CA LEU A 126 -13.58 -8.30 -2.46
C LEU A 126 -13.49 -9.44 -1.45
N VAL A 127 -12.72 -10.48 -1.74
CA VAL A 127 -12.48 -11.60 -0.82
C VAL A 127 -11.41 -11.17 0.19
N MET A 128 -11.86 -10.48 1.24
CA MET A 128 -10.97 -9.87 2.23
C MET A 128 -11.62 -9.86 3.61
N THR A 129 -10.84 -10.20 4.64
CA THR A 129 -11.30 -10.13 6.03
C THR A 129 -11.27 -8.69 6.55
N HIS A 130 -12.10 -8.37 7.55
CA HIS A 130 -12.05 -7.07 8.23
C HIS A 130 -10.69 -6.79 8.86
N GLU A 131 -9.97 -7.83 9.29
CA GLU A 131 -8.60 -7.74 9.80
C GLU A 131 -7.64 -7.28 8.70
N LYS A 132 -7.70 -7.92 7.52
CA LYS A 132 -6.86 -7.53 6.38
C LYS A 132 -7.12 -6.08 5.96
N ILE A 133 -8.38 -5.66 5.92
CA ILE A 133 -8.75 -4.25 5.65
C ILE A 133 -8.17 -3.32 6.73
N ALA A 134 -8.25 -3.71 8.00
CA ALA A 134 -7.73 -2.92 9.11
C ALA A 134 -6.20 -2.75 9.00
N ASN A 135 -5.49 -3.81 8.63
CA ASN A 135 -4.03 -3.80 8.40
C ASN A 135 -3.65 -2.86 7.25
N HIS A 136 -4.41 -2.83 6.16
CA HIS A 136 -4.15 -1.88 5.08
C HIS A 136 -4.34 -0.43 5.52
N LEU A 137 -5.36 -0.15 6.33
CA LEU A 137 -5.72 1.20 6.74
C LEU A 137 -5.02 1.68 8.02
N GLY A 138 -4.23 0.85 8.68
CA GLY A 138 -3.58 1.21 9.93
C GLY A 138 -4.56 1.45 11.08
N THR A 139 -5.63 0.65 11.17
CA THR A 139 -6.70 0.82 12.16
C THR A 139 -7.07 -0.49 12.86
N ALA A 140 -7.94 -0.44 13.85
CA ALA A 140 -8.41 -1.63 14.53
C ALA A 140 -9.55 -2.31 13.74
N ARG A 141 -9.60 -3.64 13.77
CA ARG A 141 -10.64 -4.47 13.13
C ARG A 141 -12.06 -4.06 13.55
N GLU A 142 -12.24 -3.69 14.80
CA GLU A 142 -13.54 -3.25 15.36
C GLU A 142 -14.04 -1.98 14.66
N VAL A 143 -13.14 -1.06 14.34
CA VAL A 143 -13.45 0.18 13.61
C VAL A 143 -13.93 -0.14 12.20
N VAL A 144 -13.21 -0.99 11.48
CA VAL A 144 -13.59 -1.47 10.15
C VAL A 144 -14.95 -2.17 10.20
N THR A 145 -15.14 -3.08 11.16
CA THR A 145 -16.41 -3.81 11.33
C THR A 145 -17.58 -2.88 11.53
N ARG A 146 -17.42 -1.84 12.36
CA ARG A 146 -18.46 -0.84 12.62
C ARG A 146 -18.77 -0.02 11.35
N MET A 147 -17.75 0.42 10.64
CA MET A 147 -17.92 1.19 9.40
C MET A 147 -18.59 0.38 8.29
N LEU A 148 -18.16 -0.86 8.10
CA LEU A 148 -18.76 -1.73 7.08
C LEU A 148 -20.24 -2.06 7.39
N ARG A 149 -20.61 -2.21 8.66
CA ARG A 149 -22.02 -2.35 9.07
C ARG A 149 -22.82 -1.09 8.74
N TYR A 150 -22.26 0.08 8.97
CA TYR A 150 -22.87 1.34 8.56
C TYR A 150 -23.03 1.40 7.03
N PHE A 151 -22.01 1.09 6.23
CA PHE A 151 -22.11 1.05 4.78
C PHE A 151 -23.16 0.04 4.28
N GLN A 152 -23.30 -1.08 4.97
CA GLN A 152 -24.36 -2.06 4.67
C GLN A 152 -25.75 -1.51 4.98
N SER A 153 -25.95 -0.80 6.09
CA SER A 153 -27.23 -0.18 6.42
C SER A 153 -27.66 0.91 5.42
N GLU A 154 -26.66 1.61 4.83
CA GLU A 154 -26.87 2.61 3.77
C GLU A 154 -26.99 1.99 2.36
N GLY A 155 -26.90 0.66 2.25
CA GLY A 155 -27.00 -0.05 0.98
C GLY A 155 -25.81 0.13 0.04
N MET A 156 -24.67 0.58 0.57
CA MET A 156 -23.43 0.77 -0.23
C MET A 156 -22.72 -0.55 -0.47
N VAL A 157 -22.74 -1.46 0.51
CA VAL A 157 -22.07 -2.75 0.44
C VAL A 157 -22.96 -3.88 0.96
N ARG A 158 -22.65 -5.12 0.59
CA ARG A 158 -23.16 -6.35 1.19
C ARG A 158 -22.02 -7.10 1.85
N LEU A 159 -22.22 -7.48 3.12
CA LEU A 159 -21.25 -8.26 3.87
C LEU A 159 -21.61 -9.75 3.82
N THR A 160 -20.64 -10.57 3.47
CA THR A 160 -20.70 -12.02 3.51
C THR A 160 -19.53 -12.58 4.30
N ARG A 161 -19.50 -13.87 4.55
CA ARG A 161 -18.40 -14.47 5.31
C ARG A 161 -17.07 -14.36 4.54
N GLY A 162 -16.20 -13.47 5.00
CA GLY A 162 -14.86 -13.27 4.41
C GLY A 162 -14.86 -12.45 3.12
N ALA A 163 -15.98 -11.78 2.77
CA ALA A 163 -16.03 -10.92 1.60
C ALA A 163 -16.93 -9.70 1.80
N VAL A 164 -16.60 -8.64 1.06
CA VAL A 164 -17.35 -7.39 0.96
C VAL A 164 -17.72 -7.20 -0.52
N GLU A 165 -19.00 -7.13 -0.83
CA GLU A 165 -19.52 -6.86 -2.17
C GLU A 165 -19.94 -5.40 -2.27
N ILE A 166 -19.45 -4.67 -3.25
CA ILE A 166 -19.82 -3.29 -3.53
C ILE A 166 -21.14 -3.28 -4.29
N LEU A 167 -22.16 -2.61 -3.73
CA LEU A 167 -23.50 -2.48 -4.33
C LEU A 167 -23.70 -1.11 -4.98
N ASP A 168 -23.15 -0.05 -4.41
CA ASP A 168 -23.28 1.33 -4.87
C ASP A 168 -21.93 2.05 -4.89
N GLU A 169 -21.24 1.92 -6.01
CA GLU A 169 -19.95 2.55 -6.24
C GLU A 169 -20.04 4.08 -6.20
N LYS A 170 -21.17 4.66 -6.67
CA LYS A 170 -21.34 6.11 -6.70
C LYS A 170 -21.44 6.72 -5.32
N LYS A 171 -22.18 6.06 -4.39
CA LYS A 171 -22.26 6.52 -3.01
C LYS A 171 -20.91 6.44 -2.31
N LEU A 172 -20.14 5.36 -2.56
CA LEU A 172 -18.78 5.22 -2.00
C LEU A 172 -17.83 6.28 -2.57
N SER A 173 -17.91 6.57 -3.88
CA SER A 173 -17.11 7.64 -4.51
C SER A 173 -17.44 9.01 -3.92
N ALA A 174 -18.71 9.35 -3.80
CA ALA A 174 -19.13 10.60 -3.20
C ALA A 174 -18.58 10.77 -1.78
N LEU A 175 -18.66 9.70 -0.97
CA LEU A 175 -18.14 9.70 0.40
C LEU A 175 -16.61 9.82 0.45
N ALA A 176 -15.89 9.24 -0.52
CA ALA A 176 -14.41 9.32 -0.58
C ALA A 176 -13.90 10.71 -0.98
N GLU A 177 -14.70 11.48 -1.74
CA GLU A 177 -14.34 12.79 -2.28
C GLU A 177 -14.71 13.97 -1.35
N GLU A 178 -15.74 13.81 -0.50
CA GLU A 178 -16.13 14.83 0.50
C GLU A 178 -14.96 15.15 1.48
#